data_686a5f0ca36a3aef31783420f57fd663
#
_entry.id   686a5f0ca36a3aef31783420f57fd663
#
_cell.length_a   1.000
_cell.length_b   1.000
_cell.length_c   1.000
_cell.angle_alpha   90.00
_cell.angle_beta   90.00
_cell.angle_gamma   90.00
#
_symmetry.space_group_name_H-M   'P 1'
#
loop_
_entity.id
_entity.type
_entity.pdbx_description
1 polymer ?
#
loop_
_entity_poly.entity_id
_entity_poly.type
_entity_poly.pdbx_seq_one_letter_code
_entity_poly.pdbx_strand_id
1 'polypeptide(L)'
;MGWHIHIIHGHTHTHTHHTPALCPQVAPRGEAAMAQEHAQSPGPTRSARRRGRQRYVEKDGRCNVQQGNVRETYRYLTDLFTTLVDLRWRLSLLVFVLAYALTWLFFGAIWWLIAYGRGDLEHLEDAAWTPCVNNLNGFVAAFLFSIETETTIGYGHRVITDQCPEGIALLLLQAILGSMVNAFMVGCMFVKISQPNKRAATLLFSSHAVVSLRDGRLCLMFRVGDLRSSHIVEASIRAKLIRSRQTLEGEFIPLHQTDLSVGFDTGDDRLFLVSPLVISHEIDAASPFWDASRCALERDDFEIVVILEGMVEATGMTCQARSSYLVDEVLWGHRFTSVLTLEDGFYEVDYASFHQTFEVPTPSCSARELAEAAARLDAHLYWSIPSRLDEKVEEEGVGEGAGGGLGADKEQNGCLPPPESESNV
;
A
#
# COMPACT_ATOMS: atom_id res chain seq x y z
N MET A 1 -42.58 4.66 -46.23
CA MET A 1 -43.22 5.97 -46.46
C MET A 1 -43.65 6.51 -45.11
N GLY A 2 -43.04 7.60 -44.64
CA GLY A 2 -43.35 8.21 -43.33
C GLY A 2 -42.19 9.11 -42.91
N TRP A 3 -42.19 10.34 -43.39
CA TRP A 3 -41.24 11.38 -43.04
C TRP A 3 -41.67 12.04 -41.72
N HIS A 4 -40.82 12.02 -40.68
CA HIS A 4 -41.01 12.87 -39.52
C HIS A 4 -39.99 14.01 -39.53
N ILE A 5 -40.53 15.22 -39.54
CA ILE A 5 -39.83 16.50 -39.48
C ILE A 5 -39.36 16.76 -38.05
N HIS A 6 -38.04 16.91 -37.83
CA HIS A 6 -37.49 17.42 -36.57
C HIS A 6 -37.45 18.94 -36.61
N ILE A 7 -38.20 19.54 -35.69
CA ILE A 7 -38.13 20.97 -35.37
C ILE A 7 -36.93 21.21 -34.47
N ILE A 8 -35.98 21.99 -34.95
CA ILE A 8 -34.81 22.44 -34.20
C ILE A 8 -35.23 23.68 -33.39
N HIS A 9 -35.31 23.55 -32.06
CA HIS A 9 -35.34 24.70 -31.15
C HIS A 9 -33.90 25.00 -30.74
N GLY A 10 -33.37 26.12 -31.26
CA GLY A 10 -32.10 26.69 -30.82
C GLY A 10 -32.24 27.36 -29.46
N HIS A 11 -31.57 26.81 -28.44
CA HIS A 11 -31.29 27.51 -27.18
C HIS A 11 -29.87 28.09 -27.26
N THR A 12 -29.81 29.40 -27.36
CA THR A 12 -28.58 30.20 -27.21
C THR A 12 -28.22 30.19 -25.71
N HIS A 13 -27.22 29.41 -25.35
CA HIS A 13 -26.55 29.53 -24.04
C HIS A 13 -25.45 30.61 -24.17
N THR A 14 -25.68 31.72 -23.50
CA THR A 14 -24.64 32.74 -23.23
C THR A 14 -23.66 32.19 -22.23
N HIS A 15 -22.46 31.77 -22.70
CA HIS A 15 -21.30 31.49 -21.86
C HIS A 15 -20.77 32.80 -21.27
N THR A 16 -21.05 33.03 -20.00
CA THR A 16 -20.28 33.98 -19.19
C THR A 16 -18.93 33.37 -18.84
N HIS A 17 -17.89 33.83 -19.52
CA HIS A 17 -16.51 33.57 -19.17
C HIS A 17 -16.22 34.19 -17.80
N HIS A 18 -16.20 33.37 -16.73
CA HIS A 18 -15.54 33.72 -15.48
C HIS A 18 -14.02 33.64 -15.69
N THR A 19 -13.39 34.81 -15.86
CA THR A 19 -11.95 34.97 -15.78
C THR A 19 -11.50 34.54 -14.37
N PRO A 20 -10.54 33.59 -14.23
CA PRO A 20 -10.01 33.25 -12.91
C PRO A 20 -9.25 34.46 -12.35
N ALA A 21 -9.58 34.83 -11.11
CA ALA A 21 -8.91 35.91 -10.38
C ALA A 21 -7.41 35.59 -10.30
N LEU A 22 -6.61 36.50 -10.89
CA LEU A 22 -5.14 36.48 -10.81
C LEU A 22 -4.71 36.63 -9.35
N CYS A 23 -3.91 35.67 -8.87
CA CYS A 23 -3.21 35.77 -7.59
C CYS A 23 -2.35 37.06 -7.54
N PRO A 24 -2.42 37.87 -6.47
CA PRO A 24 -1.57 39.05 -6.34
C PRO A 24 -0.10 38.61 -6.25
N GLN A 25 0.74 39.18 -7.11
CA GLN A 25 2.19 39.00 -7.07
C GLN A 25 2.77 39.75 -5.87
N VAL A 26 3.32 39.00 -4.92
CA VAL A 26 4.15 39.56 -3.84
C VAL A 26 5.55 39.76 -4.41
N ALA A 27 5.99 41.02 -4.48
CA ALA A 27 7.33 41.41 -4.93
C ALA A 27 8.40 40.86 -3.95
N PRO A 28 9.54 40.34 -4.43
CA PRO A 28 10.62 39.91 -3.54
C PRO A 28 11.36 41.14 -2.98
N ARG A 29 11.50 41.22 -1.67
CA ARG A 29 12.43 42.12 -0.97
C ARG A 29 13.86 41.67 -1.29
N GLY A 30 14.64 42.61 -1.84
CA GLY A 30 16.02 42.40 -2.17
C GLY A 30 16.90 42.33 -0.92
N GLU A 31 17.82 41.41 -0.95
CA GLU A 31 19.05 41.42 -0.15
C GLU A 31 20.24 41.15 -1.06
N ALA A 32 21.16 42.11 -1.05
CA ALA A 32 22.41 42.08 -1.79
C ALA A 32 23.41 41.20 -1.04
N ALA A 33 23.97 40.21 -1.72
CA ALA A 33 25.20 39.55 -1.28
C ALA A 33 26.10 39.31 -2.50
N MET A 34 27.32 39.85 -2.41
CA MET A 34 28.40 39.72 -3.37
C MET A 34 28.77 38.24 -3.58
N ALA A 35 28.90 37.83 -4.84
CA ALA A 35 29.61 36.63 -5.18
C ALA A 35 30.48 36.85 -6.43
N GLN A 36 31.71 36.38 -6.30
CA GLN A 36 32.79 36.50 -7.27
C GLN A 36 32.50 35.77 -8.57
N GLU A 37 32.88 36.49 -9.65
CA GLU A 37 32.97 36.02 -11.03
C GLU A 37 33.92 34.84 -11.19
N HIS A 38 33.46 33.78 -11.82
CA HIS A 38 34.29 32.90 -12.65
C HIS A 38 33.57 32.67 -13.96
N ALA A 39 34.09 33.32 -15.00
CA ALA A 39 33.65 33.19 -16.37
C ALA A 39 34.01 31.84 -16.96
N GLN A 40 33.01 31.10 -17.44
CA GLN A 40 33.19 30.03 -18.43
C GLN A 40 32.14 30.12 -19.52
N SER A 41 32.63 30.02 -20.74
CA SER A 41 31.97 30.25 -22.04
C SER A 41 30.74 29.35 -22.30
N PRO A 42 29.76 29.82 -23.12
CA PRO A 42 28.54 29.12 -23.40
C PRO A 42 28.74 28.02 -24.45
N GLY A 43 28.55 26.76 -24.05
CA GLY A 43 28.34 25.62 -24.94
C GLY A 43 26.89 25.57 -25.43
N PRO A 44 26.59 24.85 -26.53
CA PRO A 44 25.34 24.93 -27.27
C PRO A 44 24.11 24.48 -26.44
N THR A 45 23.08 25.29 -26.53
CA THR A 45 21.77 25.11 -25.92
C THR A 45 21.12 23.77 -26.29
N ARG A 46 21.28 22.78 -25.43
CA ARG A 46 20.37 21.62 -25.39
C ARG A 46 19.02 22.13 -24.87
N SER A 47 17.98 22.00 -25.70
CA SER A 47 16.60 22.28 -25.34
C SER A 47 16.33 21.72 -23.95
N ALA A 48 15.91 22.58 -23.02
CA ALA A 48 15.50 22.19 -21.68
C ALA A 48 14.23 21.32 -21.81
N ARG A 49 14.42 20.03 -22.00
CA ARG A 49 13.39 19.03 -21.76
C ARG A 49 12.93 19.28 -20.32
N ARG A 50 11.68 19.73 -20.11
CA ARG A 50 11.06 19.82 -18.79
C ARG A 50 11.44 18.57 -18.05
N ARG A 51 12.34 18.65 -17.09
CA ARG A 51 12.64 17.56 -16.16
C ARG A 51 11.33 17.32 -15.41
N GLY A 52 10.63 16.24 -15.77
CA GLY A 52 9.49 15.80 -14.98
C GLY A 52 9.96 15.73 -13.52
N ARG A 53 9.17 16.24 -12.60
CA ARG A 53 9.43 16.14 -11.17
C ARG A 53 9.77 14.68 -10.86
N GLN A 54 10.87 14.44 -10.16
CA GLN A 54 11.27 13.11 -9.76
C GLN A 54 10.36 12.68 -8.61
N ARG A 55 9.69 11.53 -8.77
CA ARG A 55 8.88 10.92 -7.71
C ARG A 55 9.78 10.10 -6.78
N TYR A 56 9.46 10.12 -5.51
CA TYR A 56 10.03 9.21 -4.52
C TYR A 56 9.37 7.82 -4.59
N VAL A 57 8.04 7.81 -4.78
CA VAL A 57 7.25 6.59 -5.00
C VAL A 57 6.50 6.70 -6.32
N GLU A 58 6.65 5.74 -7.20
CA GLU A 58 5.93 5.70 -8.48
C GLU A 58 4.44 5.36 -8.26
N LYS A 59 3.61 5.63 -9.28
CA LYS A 59 2.16 5.31 -9.24
C LYS A 59 1.88 3.81 -9.03
N ASP A 60 2.76 2.95 -9.49
CA ASP A 60 2.70 1.50 -9.32
C ASP A 60 3.23 1.01 -7.95
N GLY A 61 3.59 1.93 -7.07
CA GLY A 61 4.07 1.67 -5.72
C GLY A 61 5.55 1.33 -5.59
N ARG A 62 6.32 1.40 -6.68
CA ARG A 62 7.77 1.20 -6.64
C ARG A 62 8.46 2.43 -6.08
N CYS A 63 9.36 2.21 -5.13
CA CYS A 63 10.20 3.28 -4.61
C CYS A 63 11.34 3.57 -5.59
N ASN A 64 11.50 4.82 -5.99
CA ASN A 64 12.57 5.29 -6.88
C ASN A 64 13.84 5.60 -6.07
N VAL A 65 14.29 4.64 -5.27
CA VAL A 65 15.47 4.74 -4.41
C VAL A 65 16.45 3.65 -4.82
N GLN A 66 17.67 4.04 -5.16
CA GLN A 66 18.76 3.10 -5.47
C GLN A 66 19.76 3.08 -4.32
N GLN A 67 20.05 1.88 -3.85
CA GLN A 67 21.08 1.67 -2.84
C GLN A 67 22.46 1.63 -3.52
N GLY A 68 23.28 2.64 -3.24
CA GLY A 68 24.67 2.68 -3.70
C GLY A 68 25.67 2.27 -2.60
N ASN A 69 26.86 1.78 -3.00
CA ASN A 69 28.01 1.52 -2.12
C ASN A 69 27.74 0.60 -0.90
N VAL A 70 26.87 -0.41 -1.06
CA VAL A 70 26.64 -1.41 -0.01
C VAL A 70 27.90 -2.27 0.14
N ARG A 71 28.68 -2.03 1.24
CA ARG A 71 29.94 -2.75 1.53
C ARG A 71 29.72 -4.09 2.25
N GLU A 72 28.57 -4.32 2.81
CA GLU A 72 28.30 -5.45 3.72
C GLU A 72 27.55 -6.58 3.03
N THR A 73 28.00 -6.96 1.82
CA THR A 73 27.38 -8.04 1.01
C THR A 73 27.39 -9.40 1.72
N TYR A 74 28.30 -9.62 2.68
CA TYR A 74 28.32 -10.87 3.46
C TYR A 74 27.04 -11.09 4.30
N ARG A 75 26.31 -10.03 4.66
CA ARG A 75 25.03 -10.15 5.40
C ARG A 75 23.95 -10.88 4.61
N TYR A 76 24.01 -10.80 3.27
CA TYR A 76 23.09 -11.57 2.41
C TYR A 76 23.37 -13.09 2.48
N LEU A 77 24.63 -13.50 2.71
CA LEU A 77 24.99 -14.89 2.88
C LEU A 77 24.57 -15.46 4.24
N THR A 78 24.46 -14.59 5.27
CA THR A 78 23.98 -15.00 6.60
C THR A 78 22.48 -15.28 6.59
N ASP A 79 21.74 -14.55 5.74
CA ASP A 79 20.28 -14.77 5.55
C ASP A 79 20.02 -15.36 4.16
N LEU A 80 20.44 -16.63 4.00
CA LEU A 80 20.32 -17.34 2.74
C LEU A 80 18.86 -17.54 2.31
N PHE A 81 17.98 -17.84 3.26
CA PHE A 81 16.56 -18.12 2.96
C PHE A 81 15.88 -16.91 2.34
N THR A 82 15.91 -15.75 3.00
CA THR A 82 15.31 -14.52 2.50
C THR A 82 15.93 -14.09 1.17
N THR A 83 17.26 -14.20 1.05
CA THR A 83 17.96 -13.88 -0.19
C THR A 83 17.48 -14.74 -1.37
N LEU A 84 17.29 -16.05 -1.17
CA LEU A 84 16.77 -16.96 -2.21
C LEU A 84 15.32 -16.62 -2.60
N VAL A 85 14.50 -16.28 -1.61
CA VAL A 85 13.10 -15.90 -1.84
C VAL A 85 13.01 -14.57 -2.61
N ASP A 86 13.89 -13.61 -2.36
CA ASP A 86 13.88 -12.28 -3.01
C ASP A 86 14.49 -12.26 -4.41
N LEU A 87 15.21 -13.32 -4.82
CA LEU A 87 15.77 -13.42 -6.17
C LEU A 87 14.68 -13.29 -7.25
N ARG A 88 15.05 -12.81 -8.44
CA ARG A 88 14.16 -12.83 -9.61
C ARG A 88 13.79 -14.27 -9.99
N TRP A 89 12.56 -14.49 -10.46
CA TRP A 89 12.04 -15.83 -10.81
C TRP A 89 12.99 -16.69 -11.65
N ARG A 90 13.59 -16.11 -12.70
CA ARG A 90 14.54 -16.82 -13.58
C ARG A 90 15.76 -17.32 -12.80
N LEU A 91 16.30 -16.46 -11.93
CA LEU A 91 17.49 -16.78 -11.14
C LEU A 91 17.15 -17.77 -10.03
N SER A 92 15.98 -17.63 -9.41
CA SER A 92 15.48 -18.56 -8.39
C SER A 92 15.31 -19.98 -8.96
N LEU A 93 14.72 -20.12 -10.16
CA LEU A 93 14.60 -21.42 -10.84
C LEU A 93 15.97 -21.99 -11.21
N LEU A 94 16.90 -21.15 -11.67
CA LEU A 94 18.26 -21.59 -11.96
C LEU A 94 18.95 -22.13 -10.70
N VAL A 95 18.86 -21.41 -9.58
CA VAL A 95 19.43 -21.85 -8.29
C VAL A 95 18.79 -23.15 -7.83
N PHE A 96 17.48 -23.29 -7.98
CA PHE A 96 16.75 -24.51 -7.67
C PHE A 96 17.28 -25.71 -8.45
N VAL A 97 17.34 -25.62 -9.76
CA VAL A 97 17.87 -26.69 -10.62
C VAL A 97 19.32 -26.98 -10.31
N LEU A 98 20.14 -25.94 -10.10
CA LEU A 98 21.57 -26.08 -9.81
C LEU A 98 21.79 -26.74 -8.44
N ALA A 99 21.01 -26.44 -7.41
CA ALA A 99 21.12 -27.05 -6.10
C ALA A 99 20.90 -28.57 -6.18
N TYR A 100 19.85 -29.02 -6.86
CA TYR A 100 19.61 -30.46 -7.07
C TYR A 100 20.69 -31.12 -7.94
N ALA A 101 21.07 -30.49 -9.04
CA ALA A 101 22.11 -31.05 -9.93
C ALA A 101 23.44 -31.21 -9.20
N LEU A 102 23.81 -30.25 -8.34
CA LEU A 102 25.05 -30.31 -7.57
C LEU A 102 25.00 -31.40 -6.48
N THR A 103 23.86 -31.58 -5.77
CA THR A 103 23.73 -32.66 -4.79
C THR A 103 23.80 -34.02 -5.46
N TRP A 104 23.09 -34.22 -6.57
CA TRP A 104 23.14 -35.47 -7.32
C TRP A 104 24.54 -35.78 -7.85
N LEU A 105 25.26 -34.77 -8.38
CA LEU A 105 26.61 -34.92 -8.87
C LEU A 105 27.58 -35.24 -7.74
N PHE A 106 27.45 -34.58 -6.59
CA PHE A 106 28.28 -34.78 -5.41
C PHE A 106 28.18 -36.23 -4.91
N PHE A 107 26.95 -36.71 -4.66
CA PHE A 107 26.74 -38.07 -4.21
C PHE A 107 27.05 -39.09 -5.30
N GLY A 108 26.74 -38.79 -6.56
CA GLY A 108 27.12 -39.65 -7.68
C GLY A 108 28.63 -39.85 -7.82
N ALA A 109 29.41 -38.79 -7.59
CA ALA A 109 30.86 -38.87 -7.55
C ALA A 109 31.36 -39.74 -6.39
N ILE A 110 30.74 -39.64 -5.19
CA ILE A 110 31.13 -40.49 -4.04
C ILE A 110 30.77 -41.95 -4.30
N TRP A 111 29.59 -42.23 -4.87
CA TRP A 111 29.23 -43.60 -5.28
C TRP A 111 30.18 -44.20 -6.28
N TRP A 112 30.59 -43.41 -7.28
CA TRP A 112 31.57 -43.82 -8.24
C TRP A 112 32.95 -44.08 -7.62
N LEU A 113 33.40 -43.23 -6.67
CA LEU A 113 34.65 -43.39 -5.92
C LEU A 113 34.68 -44.66 -5.07
N ILE A 114 33.55 -45.00 -4.40
CA ILE A 114 33.46 -46.27 -3.65
C ILE A 114 33.58 -47.44 -4.58
N ALA A 115 32.87 -47.47 -5.71
CA ALA A 115 32.91 -48.54 -6.67
C ALA A 115 34.35 -48.68 -7.29
N TYR A 116 35.00 -47.56 -7.54
CA TYR A 116 36.40 -47.56 -8.04
C TYR A 116 37.38 -48.08 -6.97
N GLY A 117 37.27 -47.61 -5.72
CA GLY A 117 38.18 -47.99 -4.64
C GLY A 117 38.05 -49.46 -4.21
N ARG A 118 36.88 -50.06 -4.41
CA ARG A 118 36.62 -51.49 -4.16
C ARG A 118 37.00 -52.39 -5.37
N GLY A 119 37.26 -51.82 -6.54
CA GLY A 119 37.50 -52.56 -7.77
C GLY A 119 36.25 -53.11 -8.44
N ASP A 120 35.04 -52.68 -8.03
CA ASP A 120 33.78 -53.13 -8.60
C ASP A 120 33.66 -52.89 -10.09
N LEU A 121 34.39 -51.86 -10.62
CA LEU A 121 34.39 -51.50 -12.02
C LEU A 121 35.26 -52.41 -12.89
N GLU A 122 36.19 -53.17 -12.28
CA GLU A 122 37.09 -54.09 -12.98
C GLU A 122 36.54 -55.54 -13.03
N HIS A 123 35.58 -55.86 -12.14
CA HIS A 123 34.98 -57.19 -12.00
C HIS A 123 33.51 -57.26 -12.44
N LEU A 124 33.15 -56.47 -13.49
CA LEU A 124 31.75 -56.36 -13.98
C LEU A 124 31.17 -57.67 -14.52
N GLU A 125 32.03 -58.61 -15.00
CA GLU A 125 31.62 -59.91 -15.59
C GLU A 125 31.82 -61.08 -14.65
N ASP A 126 32.43 -60.89 -13.50
CA ASP A 126 32.71 -61.95 -12.53
C ASP A 126 31.53 -62.34 -11.68
N ALA A 127 30.87 -63.44 -11.93
CA ALA A 127 29.72 -63.92 -11.19
C ALA A 127 30.02 -64.27 -9.69
N ALA A 128 31.32 -64.41 -9.33
CA ALA A 128 31.73 -64.63 -7.95
C ALA A 128 31.99 -63.37 -7.14
N TRP A 129 32.04 -62.19 -7.81
CA TRP A 129 32.24 -60.90 -7.15
C TRP A 129 30.90 -60.26 -6.73
N THR A 130 30.84 -59.80 -5.50
CA THR A 130 29.67 -59.06 -5.02
C THR A 130 29.99 -57.58 -4.97
N PRO A 131 29.49 -56.77 -5.95
CA PRO A 131 29.76 -55.35 -5.99
C PRO A 131 28.99 -54.62 -4.87
N CYS A 132 29.42 -53.41 -4.48
CA CYS A 132 28.75 -52.56 -3.52
C CYS A 132 27.33 -52.15 -4.02
N VAL A 133 27.22 -51.82 -5.28
CA VAL A 133 25.94 -51.49 -5.95
C VAL A 133 25.84 -52.32 -7.23
N ASN A 134 24.82 -53.14 -7.34
CA ASN A 134 24.56 -53.93 -8.53
C ASN A 134 24.31 -53.04 -9.77
N ASN A 135 24.81 -53.47 -10.95
CA ASN A 135 24.63 -52.78 -12.23
C ASN A 135 25.19 -51.34 -12.27
N LEU A 136 26.27 -51.08 -11.51
CA LEU A 136 26.96 -49.80 -11.53
C LEU A 136 28.19 -49.90 -12.45
N ASN A 137 28.03 -49.65 -13.76
CA ASN A 137 29.04 -49.87 -14.79
C ASN A 137 29.93 -48.65 -15.09
N GLY A 138 29.81 -47.57 -14.32
CA GLY A 138 30.59 -46.36 -14.53
C GLY A 138 29.95 -45.12 -13.88
N PHE A 139 30.56 -43.96 -14.12
CA PHE A 139 30.15 -42.69 -13.53
C PHE A 139 28.68 -42.34 -13.80
N VAL A 140 28.20 -42.53 -15.06
CA VAL A 140 26.81 -42.24 -15.43
C VAL A 140 25.82 -43.11 -14.63
N ALA A 141 26.18 -44.40 -14.43
CA ALA A 141 25.35 -45.33 -13.64
C ALA A 141 25.33 -44.89 -12.16
N ALA A 142 26.45 -44.45 -11.59
CA ALA A 142 26.56 -43.92 -10.24
C ALA A 142 25.76 -42.61 -10.07
N PHE A 143 25.82 -41.72 -11.06
CA PHE A 143 25.04 -40.48 -11.08
C PHE A 143 23.51 -40.78 -11.12
N LEU A 144 23.07 -41.69 -11.99
CA LEU A 144 21.69 -42.12 -12.04
C LEU A 144 21.22 -42.78 -10.72
N PHE A 145 22.10 -43.60 -10.10
CA PHE A 145 21.79 -44.18 -8.79
C PHE A 145 21.66 -43.14 -7.71
N SER A 146 22.48 -42.09 -7.73
CA SER A 146 22.36 -40.93 -6.84
C SER A 146 20.98 -40.23 -6.99
N ILE A 147 20.54 -40.00 -8.24
CA ILE A 147 19.21 -39.41 -8.51
C ILE A 147 18.10 -40.31 -7.99
N GLU A 148 18.14 -41.61 -8.34
CA GLU A 148 17.13 -42.58 -7.91
C GLU A 148 16.96 -42.64 -6.38
N THR A 149 18.09 -42.54 -5.66
CA THR A 149 18.15 -42.59 -4.21
C THR A 149 17.61 -41.30 -3.58
N GLU A 150 18.07 -40.14 -4.06
CA GLU A 150 17.70 -38.86 -3.49
C GLU A 150 16.25 -38.48 -3.80
N THR A 151 15.76 -38.84 -4.98
CA THR A 151 14.34 -38.65 -5.35
C THR A 151 13.40 -39.72 -4.80
N THR A 152 13.95 -40.72 -4.12
CA THR A 152 13.20 -41.87 -3.55
C THR A 152 12.41 -42.69 -4.58
N ILE A 153 12.76 -42.62 -5.86
CA ILE A 153 12.06 -43.37 -6.93
C ILE A 153 12.41 -44.86 -6.86
N GLY A 154 13.72 -45.22 -6.79
CA GLY A 154 14.18 -46.57 -6.61
C GLY A 154 13.64 -47.58 -7.64
N TYR A 155 14.07 -47.44 -8.92
CA TYR A 155 13.59 -48.36 -9.97
C TYR A 155 13.95 -49.81 -9.76
N GLY A 156 14.86 -50.15 -8.83
CA GLY A 156 15.23 -51.51 -8.50
C GLY A 156 16.22 -52.16 -9.46
N HIS A 157 16.70 -51.43 -10.48
CA HIS A 157 17.74 -51.88 -11.40
C HIS A 157 19.15 -51.80 -10.80
N ARG A 158 19.37 -50.72 -10.00
CA ARG A 158 20.61 -50.51 -9.22
C ARG A 158 20.23 -50.65 -7.75
N VAL A 159 20.85 -51.61 -7.09
CA VAL A 159 20.52 -51.95 -5.70
C VAL A 159 21.82 -52.11 -4.90
N ILE A 160 21.85 -51.50 -3.71
CA ILE A 160 22.96 -51.69 -2.78
C ILE A 160 22.95 -53.10 -2.20
N THR A 161 24.16 -53.66 -2.01
CA THR A 161 24.31 -54.95 -1.36
C THR A 161 24.62 -54.81 0.13
N ASP A 162 24.27 -55.81 0.94
CA ASP A 162 24.50 -55.86 2.40
C ASP A 162 25.98 -55.98 2.77
N GLN A 163 26.85 -56.32 1.80
CA GLN A 163 28.30 -56.49 2.00
C GLN A 163 29.13 -55.23 1.88
N CYS A 164 28.49 -54.06 1.71
CA CYS A 164 29.15 -52.77 1.58
C CYS A 164 28.78 -51.80 2.72
N PRO A 165 29.43 -51.88 3.91
CA PRO A 165 29.07 -51.02 5.05
C PRO A 165 29.30 -49.50 4.74
N GLU A 166 30.32 -49.16 3.96
CA GLU A 166 30.58 -47.79 3.53
C GLU A 166 29.44 -47.24 2.66
N GLY A 167 28.94 -48.08 1.74
CA GLY A 167 27.78 -47.75 0.93
C GLY A 167 26.51 -47.58 1.73
N ILE A 168 26.26 -48.43 2.73
CA ILE A 168 25.11 -48.33 3.62
C ILE A 168 25.14 -47.00 4.42
N ALA A 169 26.33 -46.65 4.97
CA ALA A 169 26.49 -45.36 5.68
C ALA A 169 26.28 -44.17 4.76
N LEU A 170 26.80 -44.20 3.53
CA LEU A 170 26.59 -43.17 2.52
C LEU A 170 25.10 -43.06 2.14
N LEU A 171 24.40 -44.18 1.97
CA LEU A 171 22.99 -44.22 1.64
C LEU A 171 22.15 -43.50 2.71
N LEU A 172 22.42 -43.79 3.98
CA LEU A 172 21.75 -43.14 5.12
C LEU A 172 22.03 -41.63 5.13
N LEU A 173 23.28 -41.25 4.97
CA LEU A 173 23.66 -39.83 4.91
C LEU A 173 23.00 -39.10 3.75
N GLN A 174 23.01 -39.71 2.56
CA GLN A 174 22.38 -39.17 1.36
C GLN A 174 20.87 -39.01 1.53
N ALA A 175 20.20 -40.02 2.11
CA ALA A 175 18.76 -39.96 2.36
C ALA A 175 18.37 -38.81 3.31
N ILE A 176 19.16 -38.61 4.38
CA ILE A 176 18.91 -37.54 5.36
C ILE A 176 19.20 -36.17 4.72
N LEU A 177 20.37 -35.97 4.13
CA LEU A 177 20.74 -34.68 3.53
C LEU A 177 19.85 -34.34 2.33
N GLY A 178 19.53 -35.31 1.46
CA GLY A 178 18.61 -35.12 0.34
C GLY A 178 17.22 -34.68 0.78
N SER A 179 16.67 -35.32 1.84
CA SER A 179 15.36 -34.90 2.39
C SER A 179 15.39 -33.49 2.98
N MET A 180 16.49 -33.09 3.63
CA MET A 180 16.67 -31.71 4.14
C MET A 180 16.75 -30.69 3.00
N VAL A 181 17.55 -30.97 1.96
CA VAL A 181 17.65 -30.10 0.77
C VAL A 181 16.30 -29.98 0.08
N ASN A 182 15.58 -31.09 -0.09
CA ASN A 182 14.25 -31.10 -0.69
C ASN A 182 13.26 -30.25 0.11
N ALA A 183 13.18 -30.44 1.42
CA ALA A 183 12.30 -29.68 2.30
C ALA A 183 12.61 -28.16 2.26
N PHE A 184 13.90 -27.80 2.31
CA PHE A 184 14.34 -26.42 2.22
C PHE A 184 13.96 -25.77 0.88
N MET A 185 14.26 -26.45 -0.23
CA MET A 185 13.99 -25.92 -1.57
C MET A 185 12.49 -25.80 -1.86
N VAL A 186 11.68 -26.78 -1.47
CA VAL A 186 10.21 -26.71 -1.58
C VAL A 186 9.68 -25.62 -0.70
N GLY A 187 10.18 -25.43 0.52
CA GLY A 187 9.82 -24.34 1.41
C GLY A 187 10.10 -22.96 0.80
N CYS A 188 11.28 -22.76 0.24
CA CYS A 188 11.64 -21.51 -0.47
C CYS A 188 10.71 -21.23 -1.65
N MET A 189 10.40 -22.25 -2.45
CA MET A 189 9.49 -22.11 -3.60
C MET A 189 8.05 -21.80 -3.15
N PHE A 190 7.58 -22.46 -2.10
CA PHE A 190 6.26 -22.20 -1.53
C PHE A 190 6.13 -20.73 -1.07
N VAL A 191 7.08 -20.23 -0.27
CA VAL A 191 7.07 -18.83 0.19
C VAL A 191 7.13 -17.87 -1.00
N LYS A 192 7.96 -18.17 -2.00
CA LYS A 192 8.08 -17.35 -3.21
C LYS A 192 6.78 -17.29 -4.03
N ILE A 193 6.06 -18.39 -4.17
CA ILE A 193 4.76 -18.44 -4.87
C ILE A 193 3.70 -17.68 -4.06
N SER A 194 3.76 -17.78 -2.74
CA SER A 194 2.81 -17.15 -1.83
C SER A 194 3.02 -15.63 -1.66
N GLN A 195 4.13 -15.07 -2.18
CA GLN A 195 4.38 -13.62 -2.10
C GLN A 195 3.24 -12.81 -2.72
N PRO A 196 2.66 -11.83 -2.01
CA PRO A 196 1.48 -11.09 -2.44
C PRO A 196 1.76 -9.94 -3.42
N ASN A 197 2.96 -9.87 -4.02
CA ASN A 197 3.37 -8.78 -4.92
C ASN A 197 2.39 -8.56 -6.10
N LYS A 198 1.83 -9.64 -6.64
CA LYS A 198 0.80 -9.57 -7.69
C LYS A 198 -0.56 -9.16 -7.15
N ARG A 199 -0.83 -9.41 -5.88
CA ARG A 199 -2.07 -9.01 -5.21
C ARG A 199 -2.08 -7.49 -4.96
N ALA A 200 -0.94 -6.92 -4.55
CA ALA A 200 -0.79 -5.48 -4.41
C ALA A 200 -1.10 -4.71 -5.71
N ALA A 201 -0.77 -5.29 -6.88
CA ALA A 201 -1.08 -4.70 -8.18
C ALA A 201 -2.58 -4.67 -8.53
N THR A 202 -3.44 -5.38 -7.80
CA THR A 202 -4.90 -5.35 -7.97
C THR A 202 -5.59 -4.31 -7.10
N LEU A 203 -4.86 -3.71 -6.16
CA LEU A 203 -5.32 -2.58 -5.35
C LEU A 203 -5.10 -1.29 -6.15
N LEU A 204 -6.19 -0.57 -6.36
CA LEU A 204 -6.19 0.65 -7.17
C LEU A 204 -6.20 1.89 -6.31
N PHE A 205 -5.48 2.90 -6.76
CA PHE A 205 -5.56 4.27 -6.27
C PHE A 205 -6.03 5.19 -7.40
N SER A 206 -6.75 6.26 -7.08
CA SER A 206 -7.14 7.26 -8.09
C SER A 206 -5.93 7.88 -8.76
N SER A 207 -6.06 8.31 -10.01
CA SER A 207 -4.99 9.00 -10.73
C SER A 207 -4.66 10.36 -10.12
N HIS A 208 -5.67 11.04 -9.57
CA HIS A 208 -5.57 12.35 -8.93
C HIS A 208 -6.10 12.28 -7.50
N ALA A 209 -5.57 13.12 -6.63
CA ALA A 209 -6.21 13.52 -5.40
C ALA A 209 -7.02 14.79 -5.63
N VAL A 210 -8.03 15.05 -4.81
CA VAL A 210 -8.90 16.23 -4.97
C VAL A 210 -9.00 16.99 -3.65
N VAL A 211 -9.15 18.31 -3.72
CA VAL A 211 -9.43 19.16 -2.56
C VAL A 211 -10.75 19.83 -2.77
N SER A 212 -11.69 19.61 -1.87
CA SER A 212 -13.00 20.29 -1.86
C SER A 212 -13.60 20.33 -0.46
N LEU A 213 -14.72 21.06 -0.34
CA LEU A 213 -15.48 21.09 0.91
C LEU A 213 -16.21 19.77 1.14
N ARG A 214 -16.10 19.23 2.36
CA ARG A 214 -16.93 18.16 2.87
C ARG A 214 -17.39 18.55 4.28
N ASP A 215 -18.68 18.56 4.50
CA ASP A 215 -19.30 18.99 5.78
C ASP A 215 -18.80 20.38 6.28
N GLY A 216 -18.64 21.32 5.33
CA GLY A 216 -18.18 22.68 5.61
C GLY A 216 -16.67 22.85 5.81
N ARG A 217 -15.89 21.78 5.79
CA ARG A 217 -14.43 21.78 5.98
C ARG A 217 -13.71 21.43 4.70
N LEU A 218 -12.53 22.01 4.49
CA LEU A 218 -11.66 21.61 3.38
C LEU A 218 -11.05 20.24 3.66
N CYS A 219 -11.21 19.33 2.71
CA CYS A 219 -10.66 17.97 2.79
C CYS A 219 -9.83 17.65 1.55
N LEU A 220 -8.67 17.04 1.76
CA LEU A 220 -7.90 16.36 0.73
C LEU A 220 -8.39 14.93 0.62
N MET A 221 -8.82 14.53 -0.56
CA MET A 221 -9.43 13.21 -0.77
C MET A 221 -8.76 12.46 -1.90
N PHE A 222 -8.70 11.13 -1.78
CA PHE A 222 -8.28 10.21 -2.83
C PHE A 222 -9.13 8.94 -2.76
N ARG A 223 -9.22 8.20 -3.87
CA ARG A 223 -10.03 7.00 -3.95
C ARG A 223 -9.14 5.76 -3.94
N VAL A 224 -9.58 4.74 -3.19
CA VAL A 224 -8.98 3.42 -3.17
C VAL A 224 -10.01 2.36 -3.54
N GLY A 225 -9.57 1.27 -4.16
CA GLY A 225 -10.45 0.18 -4.55
C GLY A 225 -9.68 -1.12 -4.77
N ASP A 226 -10.40 -2.21 -4.87
CA ASP A 226 -9.86 -3.54 -5.13
C ASP A 226 -10.55 -4.16 -6.34
N LEU A 227 -9.78 -4.58 -7.34
CA LEU A 227 -10.31 -5.22 -8.54
C LEU A 227 -10.75 -6.67 -8.33
N ARG A 228 -10.36 -7.29 -7.22
CA ARG A 228 -10.67 -8.68 -6.94
C ARG A 228 -11.86 -8.81 -6.00
N SER A 229 -12.63 -9.88 -6.20
CA SER A 229 -13.70 -10.30 -5.29
C SER A 229 -13.19 -10.92 -3.98
N SER A 230 -11.92 -11.37 -3.92
CA SER A 230 -11.29 -11.83 -2.68
C SER A 230 -10.89 -10.65 -1.81
N HIS A 231 -11.35 -10.64 -0.57
CA HIS A 231 -11.16 -9.51 0.33
C HIS A 231 -9.73 -9.36 0.85
N ILE A 232 -9.38 -8.12 1.17
CA ILE A 232 -8.24 -7.80 2.04
C ILE A 232 -8.81 -7.65 3.45
N VAL A 233 -8.37 -8.53 4.34
CA VAL A 233 -8.78 -8.54 5.75
C VAL A 233 -7.95 -7.50 6.50
N GLU A 234 -8.58 -6.79 7.45
CA GLU A 234 -7.94 -5.75 8.26
C GLU A 234 -7.20 -4.70 7.42
N ALA A 235 -7.82 -4.27 6.31
CA ALA A 235 -7.24 -3.22 5.49
C ALA A 235 -7.10 -1.91 6.29
N SER A 236 -5.90 -1.34 6.31
CA SER A 236 -5.64 -0.02 6.90
C SER A 236 -4.98 0.90 5.88
N ILE A 237 -5.30 2.18 5.97
CA ILE A 237 -4.78 3.22 5.07
C ILE A 237 -3.95 4.24 5.85
N ARG A 238 -2.82 4.64 5.27
CA ARG A 238 -1.97 5.71 5.79
C ARG A 238 -1.60 6.66 4.68
N ALA A 239 -1.47 7.93 5.02
CA ALA A 239 -0.98 8.95 4.09
C ALA A 239 0.18 9.71 4.72
N LYS A 240 1.23 9.98 3.93
CA LYS A 240 2.41 10.73 4.36
C LYS A 240 2.71 11.84 3.36
N LEU A 241 2.95 13.03 3.89
CA LEU A 241 3.45 14.16 3.12
C LEU A 241 4.98 14.13 3.14
N ILE A 242 5.59 14.13 1.97
CA ILE A 242 7.05 14.21 1.80
C ILE A 242 7.38 15.54 1.16
N ARG A 243 8.15 16.37 1.87
CA ARG A 243 8.64 17.65 1.35
C ARG A 243 9.99 17.99 1.95
N SER A 244 10.74 18.87 1.28
CA SER A 244 11.95 19.43 1.87
C SER A 244 11.60 20.43 3.00
N ARG A 245 12.37 20.40 4.08
CA ARG A 245 12.22 21.31 5.22
C ARG A 245 13.59 21.84 5.63
N GLN A 246 13.64 23.12 5.94
CA GLN A 246 14.77 23.73 6.62
C GLN A 246 14.42 23.93 8.10
N THR A 247 15.31 23.53 9.00
CA THR A 247 15.14 23.76 10.44
C THR A 247 15.49 25.21 10.80
N LEU A 248 15.14 25.61 12.01
CA LEU A 248 15.47 26.96 12.50
C LEU A 248 17.00 27.17 12.60
N GLU A 249 17.75 26.11 12.80
CA GLU A 249 19.22 26.10 12.88
C GLU A 249 19.87 26.12 11.49
N GLY A 250 19.08 26.06 10.41
CA GLY A 250 19.58 26.12 9.04
C GLY A 250 19.86 24.75 8.41
N GLU A 251 19.60 23.63 9.10
CA GLU A 251 19.75 22.29 8.54
C GLU A 251 18.69 22.05 7.45
N PHE A 252 19.12 21.55 6.28
CA PHE A 252 18.25 21.21 5.17
C PHE A 252 17.95 19.70 5.19
N ILE A 253 16.67 19.35 5.40
CA ILE A 253 16.17 17.97 5.39
C ILE A 253 15.43 17.76 4.07
N PRO A 254 16.00 17.02 3.10
CA PRO A 254 15.45 16.94 1.73
C PRO A 254 14.15 16.13 1.63
N LEU A 255 13.93 15.15 2.50
CA LEU A 255 12.78 14.24 2.48
C LEU A 255 12.16 14.13 3.88
N HIS A 256 11.70 15.27 4.40
CA HIS A 256 10.97 15.28 5.67
C HIS A 256 9.59 14.65 5.47
N GLN A 257 9.25 13.66 6.29
CA GLN A 257 7.98 12.96 6.25
C GLN A 257 7.09 13.43 7.39
N THR A 258 5.87 13.85 7.05
CA THR A 258 4.83 14.23 8.00
C THR A 258 3.61 13.34 7.77
N ASP A 259 3.00 12.82 8.82
CA ASP A 259 1.78 12.02 8.69
C ASP A 259 0.58 12.94 8.40
N LEU A 260 -0.29 12.48 7.48
CA LEU A 260 -1.59 13.07 7.23
C LEU A 260 -2.63 12.19 7.91
N SER A 261 -3.41 12.77 8.81
CA SER A 261 -4.50 12.04 9.49
C SER A 261 -5.58 11.65 8.49
N VAL A 262 -5.81 10.34 8.36
CA VAL A 262 -6.89 9.77 7.52
C VAL A 262 -7.89 8.97 8.38
N GLY A 263 -8.00 9.35 9.66
CA GLY A 263 -8.90 8.74 10.63
C GLY A 263 -8.23 7.73 11.57
N PHE A 264 -6.91 7.80 11.76
CA PHE A 264 -6.20 6.88 12.66
C PHE A 264 -6.71 6.97 14.11
N ASP A 265 -6.94 8.19 14.61
CA ASP A 265 -7.38 8.43 16.00
C ASP A 265 -8.83 8.00 16.23
N THR A 266 -9.67 8.02 15.20
CA THR A 266 -11.09 7.62 15.24
C THR A 266 -11.29 6.15 14.85
N GLY A 267 -10.27 5.49 14.26
CA GLY A 267 -10.35 4.14 13.71
C GLY A 267 -10.89 4.05 12.29
N ASP A 268 -11.14 5.20 11.65
CA ASP A 268 -11.63 5.27 10.26
C ASP A 268 -10.55 4.89 9.23
N ASP A 269 -9.30 4.77 9.67
CA ASP A 269 -8.19 4.22 8.88
C ASP A 269 -8.34 2.73 8.57
N ARG A 270 -9.22 2.03 9.32
CA ARG A 270 -9.55 0.62 9.08
C ARG A 270 -10.68 0.52 8.08
N LEU A 271 -10.37 -0.04 6.93
CA LEU A 271 -11.26 -0.04 5.79
C LEU A 271 -11.95 -1.39 5.61
N PHE A 272 -13.27 -1.36 5.40
CA PHE A 272 -14.00 -2.48 4.84
C PHE A 272 -14.04 -2.34 3.32
N LEU A 273 -12.99 -2.82 2.64
CA LEU A 273 -12.75 -2.58 1.22
C LEU A 273 -13.48 -3.61 0.32
N VAL A 274 -14.80 -3.59 0.35
CA VAL A 274 -15.66 -4.39 -0.56
C VAL A 274 -15.99 -3.61 -1.84
N SER A 275 -16.06 -2.30 -1.73
CA SER A 275 -16.30 -1.36 -2.85
C SER A 275 -15.28 -0.23 -2.82
N PRO A 276 -15.12 0.52 -3.92
CA PRO A 276 -14.25 1.69 -3.91
C PRO A 276 -14.66 2.72 -2.86
N LEU A 277 -13.69 3.15 -2.06
CA LEU A 277 -13.88 4.12 -0.98
C LEU A 277 -13.14 5.43 -1.29
N VAL A 278 -13.73 6.55 -0.89
CA VAL A 278 -13.07 7.87 -0.91
C VAL A 278 -12.54 8.16 0.49
N ILE A 279 -11.21 8.15 0.61
CA ILE A 279 -10.50 8.46 1.83
C ILE A 279 -10.32 9.97 1.91
N SER A 280 -10.59 10.55 3.06
CA SER A 280 -10.48 11.99 3.29
C SER A 280 -9.52 12.30 4.43
N HIS A 281 -8.62 13.25 4.18
CA HIS A 281 -7.85 13.95 5.18
C HIS A 281 -8.50 15.32 5.39
N GLU A 282 -9.04 15.56 6.58
CA GLU A 282 -9.55 16.88 6.96
C GLU A 282 -8.38 17.84 7.18
N ILE A 283 -8.45 19.01 6.55
CA ILE A 283 -7.42 20.04 6.71
C ILE A 283 -7.77 20.87 7.94
N ASP A 284 -7.36 20.37 9.09
CA ASP A 284 -7.54 20.98 10.43
C ASP A 284 -6.28 21.76 10.85
N ALA A 285 -6.30 22.31 12.07
CA ALA A 285 -5.18 23.07 12.64
C ALA A 285 -3.90 22.24 12.84
N ALA A 286 -3.99 20.92 12.92
CA ALA A 286 -2.84 20.01 13.00
C ALA A 286 -2.31 19.61 11.62
N SER A 287 -3.08 19.84 10.56
CA SER A 287 -2.71 19.51 9.19
C SER A 287 -1.56 20.39 8.68
N PRO A 288 -0.58 19.81 7.99
CA PRO A 288 0.48 20.59 7.33
C PRO A 288 -0.02 21.48 6.19
N PHE A 289 -1.28 21.32 5.75
CA PHE A 289 -1.95 22.12 4.73
C PHE A 289 -2.85 23.22 5.31
N TRP A 290 -2.88 23.41 6.64
CA TRP A 290 -3.77 24.37 7.32
C TRP A 290 -3.69 25.79 6.74
N ASP A 291 -2.47 26.25 6.45
CA ASP A 291 -2.20 27.57 5.90
C ASP A 291 -2.17 27.62 4.36
N ALA A 292 -2.34 26.46 3.70
CA ALA A 292 -2.20 26.38 2.27
C ALA A 292 -3.48 26.82 1.56
N SER A 293 -3.42 27.96 0.87
CA SER A 293 -4.42 28.36 -0.13
C SER A 293 -4.19 27.60 -1.44
N ARG A 294 -5.17 27.64 -2.37
CA ARG A 294 -5.04 27.06 -3.70
C ARG A 294 -3.74 27.46 -4.39
N CYS A 295 -3.44 28.77 -4.42
CA CYS A 295 -2.23 29.28 -5.09
C CYS A 295 -0.94 28.88 -4.36
N ALA A 296 -0.98 28.72 -3.04
CA ALA A 296 0.16 28.27 -2.27
C ALA A 296 0.44 26.78 -2.54
N LEU A 297 -0.61 25.97 -2.58
CA LEU A 297 -0.52 24.53 -2.86
C LEU A 297 0.04 24.27 -4.27
N GLU A 298 -0.41 25.01 -5.30
CA GLU A 298 0.07 24.88 -6.69
C GLU A 298 1.55 25.26 -6.88
N ARG A 299 2.12 26.06 -5.96
CA ARG A 299 3.53 26.51 -6.00
C ARG A 299 4.47 25.68 -5.14
N ASP A 300 3.91 24.92 -4.22
CA ASP A 300 4.68 24.09 -3.30
C ASP A 300 5.31 22.89 -4.03
N ASP A 301 6.31 22.28 -3.42
CA ASP A 301 6.98 21.09 -3.94
C ASP A 301 6.90 19.98 -2.90
N PHE A 302 5.92 19.12 -3.06
CA PHE A 302 5.66 18.00 -2.18
C PHE A 302 5.21 16.75 -2.95
N GLU A 303 5.28 15.62 -2.28
CA GLU A 303 4.70 14.36 -2.73
C GLU A 303 3.87 13.76 -1.59
N ILE A 304 2.63 13.39 -1.86
CA ILE A 304 1.78 12.68 -0.91
C ILE A 304 1.89 11.20 -1.24
N VAL A 305 2.43 10.42 -0.33
CA VAL A 305 2.52 8.96 -0.44
C VAL A 305 1.39 8.32 0.34
N VAL A 306 0.61 7.48 -0.32
CA VAL A 306 -0.48 6.72 0.27
C VAL A 306 -0.11 5.25 0.33
N ILE A 307 -0.42 4.61 1.45
CA ILE A 307 -0.03 3.24 1.77
C ILE A 307 -1.28 2.51 2.26
N LEU A 308 -1.66 1.46 1.55
CA LEU A 308 -2.74 0.55 1.92
C LEU A 308 -2.13 -0.78 2.33
N GLU A 309 -2.40 -1.22 3.53
CA GLU A 309 -1.91 -2.46 4.11
C GLU A 309 -3.08 -3.36 4.51
N GLY A 310 -2.87 -4.66 4.47
CA GLY A 310 -3.85 -5.62 4.93
C GLY A 310 -3.42 -7.05 4.64
N MET A 311 -4.20 -8.02 5.08
CA MET A 311 -3.91 -9.42 4.93
C MET A 311 -4.74 -10.02 3.79
N VAL A 312 -4.09 -10.76 2.90
CA VAL A 312 -4.79 -11.47 1.81
C VAL A 312 -5.51 -12.68 2.40
N GLU A 313 -6.84 -12.71 2.30
CA GLU A 313 -7.68 -13.76 2.85
C GLU A 313 -7.22 -15.17 2.44
N ALA A 314 -6.93 -15.38 1.14
CA ALA A 314 -6.59 -16.71 0.61
C ALA A 314 -5.24 -17.26 1.08
N THR A 315 -4.27 -16.42 1.47
CA THR A 315 -2.90 -16.84 1.81
C THR A 315 -2.47 -16.50 3.22
N GLY A 316 -3.22 -15.64 3.93
CA GLY A 316 -2.84 -15.12 5.25
C GLY A 316 -1.59 -14.22 5.22
N MET A 317 -1.10 -13.85 4.03
CA MET A 317 0.10 -13.02 3.88
C MET A 317 -0.25 -11.54 3.88
N THR A 318 0.56 -10.73 4.55
CA THR A 318 0.42 -9.27 4.54
C THR A 318 0.72 -8.71 3.17
N CYS A 319 -0.17 -7.88 2.65
CA CYS A 319 -0.04 -7.17 1.38
C CYS A 319 0.06 -5.68 1.64
N GLN A 320 0.99 -5.01 0.98
CA GLN A 320 1.12 -3.55 1.03
C GLN A 320 1.10 -3.00 -0.40
N ALA A 321 0.14 -2.13 -0.70
CA ALA A 321 0.09 -1.35 -1.93
C ALA A 321 0.40 0.12 -1.63
N ARG A 322 1.11 0.77 -2.54
CA ARG A 322 1.52 2.18 -2.41
C ARG A 322 1.21 2.93 -3.68
N SER A 323 0.99 4.21 -3.55
CA SER A 323 0.94 5.15 -4.68
C SER A 323 1.36 6.52 -4.20
N SER A 324 1.54 7.46 -5.12
CA SER A 324 1.84 8.83 -4.74
C SER A 324 1.10 9.85 -5.59
N TYR A 325 0.96 11.07 -5.04
CA TYR A 325 0.39 12.22 -5.71
C TYR A 325 1.37 13.38 -5.63
N LEU A 326 1.78 13.89 -6.79
CA LEU A 326 2.53 15.13 -6.91
C LEU A 326 1.56 16.33 -6.89
N VAL A 327 2.09 17.52 -6.73
CA VAL A 327 1.31 18.76 -6.68
C VAL A 327 0.40 18.93 -7.90
N ASP A 328 0.88 18.61 -9.10
CA ASP A 328 0.14 18.68 -10.36
C ASP A 328 -0.96 17.61 -10.50
N GLU A 329 -1.00 16.65 -9.59
CA GLU A 329 -2.04 15.62 -9.52
C GLU A 329 -3.05 15.86 -8.39
N VAL A 330 -2.93 16.98 -7.68
CA VAL A 330 -3.91 17.42 -6.67
C VAL A 330 -4.82 18.47 -7.30
N LEU A 331 -6.06 18.11 -7.57
CA LEU A 331 -7.04 18.95 -8.22
C LEU A 331 -7.87 19.73 -7.19
N TRP A 332 -7.70 21.04 -7.16
CA TRP A 332 -8.49 21.90 -6.29
C TRP A 332 -9.87 22.16 -6.89
N GLY A 333 -10.93 22.07 -6.08
CA GLY A 333 -12.29 22.31 -6.53
C GLY A 333 -12.91 21.13 -7.30
N HIS A 334 -12.48 19.90 -7.01
CA HIS A 334 -13.01 18.69 -7.66
C HIS A 334 -13.55 17.69 -6.63
N ARG A 335 -14.49 16.86 -7.07
CA ARG A 335 -14.98 15.67 -6.35
C ARG A 335 -14.97 14.47 -7.27
N PHE A 336 -14.92 13.28 -6.67
CA PHE A 336 -15.05 12.02 -7.42
C PHE A 336 -16.48 11.75 -7.84
N THR A 337 -16.68 11.29 -9.07
CA THR A 337 -17.96 10.77 -9.55
C THR A 337 -18.34 9.51 -8.78
N SER A 338 -19.64 9.31 -8.51
CA SER A 338 -20.11 8.04 -7.93
C SER A 338 -19.80 6.89 -8.88
N VAL A 339 -19.30 5.78 -8.35
CA VAL A 339 -19.00 4.55 -9.09
C VAL A 339 -19.86 3.38 -8.62
N LEU A 340 -20.70 3.61 -7.62
CA LEU A 340 -21.58 2.61 -7.04
C LEU A 340 -23.02 2.91 -7.48
N THR A 341 -23.65 1.97 -8.17
CA THR A 341 -25.04 2.00 -8.56
C THR A 341 -25.80 0.83 -7.92
N LEU A 342 -27.04 1.04 -7.54
CA LEU A 342 -27.92 -0.01 -7.04
C LEU A 342 -28.80 -0.48 -8.20
N GLU A 343 -28.64 -1.75 -8.60
CA GLU A 343 -29.44 -2.39 -9.62
C GLU A 343 -30.14 -3.64 -9.05
N ASP A 344 -31.40 -3.83 -9.32
CA ASP A 344 -32.23 -5.02 -9.03
C ASP A 344 -31.85 -5.85 -7.78
N GLY A 345 -31.46 -5.15 -6.68
CA GLY A 345 -31.13 -5.77 -5.40
C GLY A 345 -29.66 -6.07 -5.14
N PHE A 346 -28.73 -5.66 -6.01
CA PHE A 346 -27.29 -5.72 -5.78
C PHE A 346 -26.61 -4.39 -6.14
N TYR A 347 -25.40 -4.19 -5.60
CA TYR A 347 -24.60 -3.01 -5.92
C TYR A 347 -23.61 -3.34 -7.02
N GLU A 348 -23.68 -2.58 -8.13
CA GLU A 348 -22.70 -2.66 -9.21
C GLU A 348 -21.65 -1.56 -9.07
N VAL A 349 -20.39 -1.89 -9.37
CA VAL A 349 -19.25 -0.97 -9.32
C VAL A 349 -18.73 -0.70 -10.72
N ASP A 350 -18.88 0.53 -11.20
CA ASP A 350 -18.29 0.99 -12.46
C ASP A 350 -16.82 1.41 -12.28
N TYR A 351 -15.89 0.51 -12.57
CA TYR A 351 -14.46 0.80 -12.55
C TYR A 351 -14.00 1.69 -13.73
N ALA A 352 -14.78 1.86 -14.78
CA ALA A 352 -14.44 2.76 -15.89
C ALA A 352 -14.47 4.23 -15.42
N SER A 353 -15.36 4.56 -14.50
CA SER A 353 -15.48 5.89 -13.88
C SER A 353 -14.63 6.07 -12.61
N PHE A 354 -13.80 5.07 -12.24
CA PHE A 354 -13.02 5.08 -10.98
C PHE A 354 -12.12 6.31 -10.83
N HIS A 355 -11.54 6.82 -11.91
CA HIS A 355 -10.64 7.96 -11.91
C HIS A 355 -11.32 9.29 -12.22
N GLN A 356 -12.61 9.29 -12.56
CA GLN A 356 -13.32 10.47 -13.01
C GLN A 356 -13.62 11.41 -11.84
N THR A 357 -13.47 12.71 -12.12
CA THR A 357 -13.76 13.80 -11.18
C THR A 357 -14.59 14.87 -11.90
N PHE A 358 -15.35 15.64 -11.15
CA PHE A 358 -16.12 16.77 -11.65
C PHE A 358 -15.82 18.01 -10.78
N GLU A 359 -15.98 19.19 -11.37
CA GLU A 359 -15.74 20.47 -10.70
C GLU A 359 -16.88 20.79 -9.71
N VAL A 360 -16.50 21.33 -8.54
CA VAL A 360 -17.43 21.82 -7.52
C VAL A 360 -16.96 23.19 -7.02
N PRO A 361 -17.88 24.11 -6.71
CA PRO A 361 -17.54 25.38 -6.10
C PRO A 361 -16.79 25.16 -4.80
N THR A 362 -15.54 25.65 -4.75
CA THR A 362 -14.67 25.50 -3.58
C THR A 362 -13.91 26.81 -3.36
N PRO A 363 -13.92 27.36 -2.14
CA PRO A 363 -13.15 28.56 -1.82
C PRO A 363 -11.67 28.38 -2.15
N SER A 364 -11.02 29.41 -2.66
CA SER A 364 -9.58 29.41 -2.95
C SER A 364 -8.71 29.80 -1.75
N CYS A 365 -9.34 30.19 -0.65
CA CYS A 365 -8.68 30.55 0.61
C CYS A 365 -8.12 29.29 1.33
N SER A 366 -7.27 29.52 2.34
CA SER A 366 -6.77 28.46 3.22
C SER A 366 -7.86 27.95 4.17
N ALA A 367 -7.65 26.75 4.74
CA ALA A 367 -8.56 26.19 5.74
C ALA A 367 -8.62 27.07 6.99
N ARG A 368 -7.48 27.70 7.37
CA ARG A 368 -7.44 28.68 8.47
C ARG A 368 -8.34 29.87 8.19
N GLU A 369 -8.20 30.50 7.02
CA GLU A 369 -9.05 31.66 6.66
C GLU A 369 -10.53 31.31 6.62
N LEU A 370 -10.85 30.09 6.14
CA LEU A 370 -12.22 29.58 6.13
C LEU A 370 -12.78 29.39 7.55
N ALA A 371 -12.00 28.79 8.44
CA ALA A 371 -12.38 28.59 9.84
C ALA A 371 -12.54 29.90 10.59
N GLU A 372 -11.65 30.87 10.37
CA GLU A 372 -11.77 32.22 10.96
C GLU A 372 -13.00 32.97 10.44
N ALA A 373 -13.35 32.81 9.15
CA ALA A 373 -14.55 33.43 8.57
C ALA A 373 -15.82 32.81 9.17
N ALA A 374 -15.86 31.48 9.34
CA ALA A 374 -16.96 30.77 9.99
C ALA A 374 -17.13 31.22 11.45
N ALA A 375 -16.05 31.28 12.22
CA ALA A 375 -16.10 31.73 13.61
C ALA A 375 -16.61 33.19 13.77
N ARG A 376 -16.22 34.07 12.83
CA ARG A 376 -16.74 35.46 12.82
C ARG A 376 -18.24 35.52 12.52
N LEU A 377 -18.72 34.66 11.61
CA LEU A 377 -20.13 34.58 11.27
C LEU A 377 -20.93 34.06 12.44
N ASP A 378 -20.49 33.03 13.13
CA ASP A 378 -21.12 32.47 14.31
C ASP A 378 -21.18 33.48 15.47
N ALA A 379 -20.06 34.18 15.69
CA ALA A 379 -20.03 35.26 16.70
C ALA A 379 -21.04 36.36 16.37
N HIS A 380 -21.18 36.75 15.09
CA HIS A 380 -22.14 37.77 14.68
C HIS A 380 -23.59 37.31 14.82
N LEU A 381 -23.86 36.05 14.54
CA LEU A 381 -25.18 35.43 14.77
C LEU A 381 -25.54 35.37 16.26
N TYR A 382 -24.58 35.04 17.13
CA TYR A 382 -24.79 35.02 18.57
C TYR A 382 -25.13 36.38 19.14
N TRP A 383 -24.47 37.45 18.68
CA TRP A 383 -24.74 38.82 19.11
C TRP A 383 -26.01 39.42 18.47
N SER A 384 -26.53 38.83 17.40
CA SER A 384 -27.74 39.31 16.72
C SER A 384 -29.03 38.65 17.21
N ILE A 385 -28.97 37.69 18.14
CA ILE A 385 -30.13 37.15 18.84
C ILE A 385 -30.52 38.18 19.91
N PRO A 386 -31.66 38.88 19.80
CA PRO A 386 -32.10 39.82 20.85
C PRO A 386 -32.32 39.01 22.11
N SER A 387 -31.76 39.47 23.24
CA SER A 387 -32.02 38.99 24.59
C SER A 387 -33.47 39.29 24.99
N ARG A 388 -34.41 38.55 24.46
CA ARG A 388 -35.85 38.69 24.71
C ARG A 388 -36.33 37.84 25.89
N LEU A 389 -35.43 37.40 26.75
CA LEU A 389 -35.74 36.55 27.88
C LEU A 389 -35.55 37.22 29.27
N ASP A 390 -35.03 38.45 29.32
CA ASP A 390 -34.78 39.11 30.62
C ASP A 390 -35.83 40.17 31.04
N GLU A 391 -36.98 40.25 30.34
CA GLU A 391 -37.97 41.28 30.61
C GLU A 391 -39.36 40.71 30.99
N LYS A 392 -39.42 39.66 31.82
CA LYS A 392 -40.67 39.17 32.41
C LYS A 392 -40.53 38.50 33.78
N VAL A 393 -39.71 39.03 34.67
CA VAL A 393 -39.76 38.65 36.10
C VAL A 393 -39.48 39.90 36.96
N GLU A 394 -40.31 40.97 36.84
CA GLU A 394 -40.50 41.97 37.86
C GLU A 394 -41.87 42.59 37.62
N GLU A 395 -42.89 42.04 38.26
CA GLU A 395 -44.09 42.64 38.82
C GLU A 395 -45.11 41.53 39.02
N GLU A 396 -45.11 40.98 40.21
CA GLU A 396 -46.33 40.72 41.03
C GLU A 396 -45.82 40.18 42.37
N GLY A 397 -45.59 41.10 43.24
CA GLY A 397 -45.44 40.87 44.66
C GLY A 397 -46.75 41.19 45.38
N VAL A 398 -46.96 40.49 46.48
CA VAL A 398 -47.92 40.76 47.56
C VAL A 398 -49.31 40.11 47.44
N GLY A 399 -49.46 39.10 48.28
CA GLY A 399 -50.77 38.48 48.63
C GLY A 399 -50.59 37.38 49.66
N GLU A 400 -50.72 37.70 50.95
CA GLU A 400 -50.69 36.80 52.09
C GLU A 400 -51.72 35.68 52.03
N GLY A 401 -51.41 34.53 52.68
CA GLY A 401 -52.47 33.63 53.15
C GLY A 401 -52.07 32.20 53.42
N ALA A 402 -51.66 31.96 54.61
CA ALA A 402 -51.78 30.79 55.49
C ALA A 402 -52.28 29.42 54.93
N GLY A 403 -51.61 28.37 55.31
CA GLY A 403 -52.26 27.14 55.80
C GLY A 403 -51.92 25.83 55.13
N GLY A 404 -51.17 24.99 55.81
CA GLY A 404 -51.55 23.60 55.97
C GLY A 404 -51.00 22.55 55.03
N GLY A 405 -50.03 21.80 55.50
CA GLY A 405 -50.14 20.35 55.60
C GLY A 405 -49.64 19.43 54.50
N LEU A 406 -48.56 18.74 54.82
CA LEU A 406 -48.30 17.30 54.64
C LEU A 406 -48.49 16.63 53.24
N GLY A 407 -47.50 16.03 52.77
CA GLY A 407 -47.56 14.88 51.84
C GLY A 407 -46.33 14.67 51.01
N ALA A 408 -45.40 13.82 51.50
CA ALA A 408 -44.30 13.29 50.73
C ALA A 408 -44.84 12.28 49.72
N ASP A 409 -44.39 12.33 48.51
CA ASP A 409 -44.24 11.12 47.71
C ASP A 409 -43.09 11.32 46.67
N LYS A 410 -42.14 10.43 46.78
CA LYS A 410 -41.04 10.19 45.84
C LYS A 410 -41.57 9.40 44.66
N GLU A 411 -41.53 9.91 43.46
CA GLU A 411 -41.60 9.06 42.27
C GLU A 411 -40.21 8.87 41.69
N GLN A 412 -39.77 7.60 41.76
CA GLN A 412 -38.61 7.05 41.09
C GLN A 412 -38.95 6.85 39.62
N ASN A 413 -38.21 7.51 38.72
CA ASN A 413 -38.19 7.13 37.31
C ASN A 413 -37.23 5.91 37.13
N GLY A 414 -37.82 4.72 37.00
CA GLY A 414 -37.14 3.51 36.63
C GLY A 414 -36.94 3.44 35.13
N CYS A 415 -35.68 3.32 34.72
CA CYS A 415 -35.33 2.86 33.38
C CYS A 415 -35.62 1.35 33.25
N LEU A 416 -36.42 0.98 32.26
CA LEU A 416 -36.67 -0.39 31.86
C LEU A 416 -35.49 -0.90 31.02
N PRO A 417 -34.98 -2.14 31.23
CA PRO A 417 -34.01 -2.78 30.36
C PRO A 417 -34.68 -3.34 29.10
N PRO A 418 -33.93 -3.48 27.98
CA PRO A 418 -34.46 -4.06 26.75
C PRO A 418 -34.58 -5.58 26.84
N PRO A 419 -35.51 -6.22 26.06
CA PRO A 419 -35.76 -7.65 26.13
C PRO A 419 -34.63 -8.46 25.52
N GLU A 420 -34.27 -9.53 26.24
CA GLU A 420 -33.40 -10.61 25.77
C GLU A 420 -34.05 -11.36 24.61
N SER A 421 -33.34 -11.48 23.48
CA SER A 421 -33.74 -12.37 22.40
C SER A 421 -33.10 -13.75 22.60
N GLU A 422 -33.96 -14.72 22.88
CA GLU A 422 -33.61 -16.14 22.90
C GLU A 422 -33.04 -16.62 21.56
N SER A 423 -31.89 -17.26 21.62
CA SER A 423 -31.32 -18.05 20.54
C SER A 423 -32.00 -19.42 20.53
N ASN A 424 -32.59 -19.82 19.40
CA ASN A 424 -32.87 -21.23 19.11
C ASN A 424 -32.43 -21.57 17.68
N VAL A 425 -31.52 -22.57 17.64
CA VAL A 425 -31.06 -23.48 16.58
C VAL A 425 -30.13 -22.89 15.55
#